data_1eb5287368283c148a843c082ab85b5a
#
_entry.id   1eb5287368283c148a843c082ab85b5a
#
_cell.length_a   1.000
_cell.length_b   1.000
_cell.length_c   1.000
_cell.angle_alpha   90.00
_cell.angle_beta   90.00
_cell.angle_gamma   90.00
#
_symmetry.space_group_name_H-M   'P 1'
#
loop_
_entity.id
_entity.type
_entity.pdbx_description
1 polymer ?
#
loop_
_entity_poly.entity_id
_entity_poly.type
_entity_poly.pdbx_seq_one_letter_code
_entity_poly.pdbx_strand_id
1 'polypeptide(L)'
;KTQKEFPSQLDLNPELDSILSWSKNVILYQEQLMQIAHKVFGLTLEEAEVLRRIVGKKKVDEMPKWKDTIYDAAKSRNLSEEIADFYWNSLVAASHYSFNKSHSFAYADLAAKTVYLKHKYPQEFFLAILECAEFDPEPLQTISGVNEELPDFGMQMLPPCLYKSDFDFTIEGNNIRYGLNSI
;
A
#
# COMPACT_ATOMS: atom_id res chain seq x y z
N LYS A 1 -6.83 -12.12 16.88
CA LYS A 1 -5.70 -11.76 17.77
C LYS A 1 -5.81 -10.26 17.95
N THR A 2 -6.24 -9.84 19.13
CA THR A 2 -6.45 -8.47 19.57
C THR A 2 -5.18 -7.66 19.35
N GLN A 3 -5.26 -6.59 18.54
CA GLN A 3 -4.28 -5.52 18.59
C GLN A 3 -4.21 -5.05 20.05
N LYS A 4 -3.05 -5.18 20.68
CA LYS A 4 -2.84 -4.58 22.00
C LYS A 4 -3.05 -3.09 21.83
N GLU A 5 -4.07 -2.55 22.48
CA GLU A 5 -4.20 -1.11 22.69
C GLU A 5 -2.91 -0.64 23.34
N PHE A 6 -2.20 0.26 22.66
CA PHE A 6 -1.01 0.85 23.24
C PHE A 6 -1.41 1.68 24.45
N PRO A 7 -0.65 1.59 25.56
CA PRO A 7 -0.96 2.36 26.76
C PRO A 7 -1.03 3.85 26.42
N SER A 8 -1.91 4.58 27.08
CA SER A 8 -2.06 6.03 27.05
C SER A 8 -0.78 6.82 27.47
N GLN A 9 0.32 6.15 27.69
CA GLN A 9 1.62 6.69 28.07
C GLN A 9 2.41 7.32 26.91
N LEU A 10 1.92 7.24 25.68
CA LEU A 10 2.44 8.00 24.54
C LEU A 10 2.27 9.52 24.71
N ASP A 11 1.40 9.96 25.60
CA ASP A 11 1.21 11.36 26.00
C ASP A 11 2.46 11.99 26.65
N LEU A 12 3.50 11.20 26.92
CA LEU A 12 4.72 11.64 27.62
C LEU A 12 5.81 12.18 26.67
N ASN A 13 5.69 12.02 25.36
CA ASN A 13 6.67 12.54 24.40
C ASN A 13 5.98 13.25 23.23
N PRO A 14 6.01 14.61 23.17
CA PRO A 14 5.37 15.38 22.11
C PRO A 14 5.87 15.06 20.70
N GLU A 15 7.14 14.66 20.56
CA GLU A 15 7.71 14.28 19.26
C GLU A 15 7.13 12.95 18.77
N LEU A 16 6.94 11.99 19.67
CA LEU A 16 6.34 10.71 19.37
C LEU A 16 4.87 10.88 18.98
N ASP A 17 4.12 11.70 19.73
CA ASP A 17 2.73 12.03 19.40
C ASP A 17 2.63 12.71 18.03
N SER A 18 3.49 13.67 17.71
CA SER A 18 3.50 14.35 16.41
C SER A 18 3.68 13.38 15.23
N ILE A 19 4.38 12.26 15.44
CA ILE A 19 4.63 11.25 14.41
C ILE A 19 3.47 10.26 14.29
N LEU A 20 2.81 9.92 15.39
CA LEU A 20 1.88 8.80 15.47
C LEU A 20 0.41 9.18 15.58
N SER A 21 0.06 10.41 15.97
CA SER A 21 -1.33 10.85 16.19
C SER A 21 -2.23 10.62 14.96
N TRP A 22 -1.74 10.93 13.75
CA TRP A 22 -2.50 10.74 12.52
C TRP A 22 -2.76 9.25 12.17
N SER A 23 -1.94 8.34 12.64
CA SER A 23 -2.08 6.89 12.48
C SER A 23 -2.70 6.22 13.72
N LYS A 24 -3.36 6.99 14.59
CA LYS A 24 -3.99 6.54 15.84
C LYS A 24 -3.01 5.77 16.75
N ASN A 25 -1.82 6.32 16.91
CA ASN A 25 -0.73 5.78 17.72
C ASN A 25 -0.23 4.39 17.27
N VAL A 26 -0.43 4.05 15.99
CA VAL A 26 0.07 2.80 15.40
C VAL A 26 1.20 3.11 14.42
N ILE A 27 2.29 2.37 14.50
CA ILE A 27 3.36 2.41 13.50
C ILE A 27 2.93 1.55 12.31
N LEU A 28 2.61 2.18 11.20
CA LEU A 28 2.18 1.55 9.96
C LEU A 28 3.29 1.49 8.91
N TYR A 29 4.14 2.52 8.87
CA TYR A 29 5.10 2.74 7.81
C TYR A 29 6.54 2.73 8.29
N GLN A 30 7.44 2.28 7.42
CA GLN A 30 8.89 2.32 7.66
C GLN A 30 9.38 3.73 7.96
N GLU A 31 8.81 4.73 7.31
CA GLU A 31 9.14 6.14 7.50
C GLU A 31 8.83 6.64 8.91
N GLN A 32 7.80 6.10 9.58
CA GLN A 32 7.53 6.42 10.99
C GLN A 32 8.62 5.88 11.91
N LEU A 33 9.11 4.66 11.65
CA LEU A 33 10.24 4.10 12.38
C LEU A 33 11.50 4.97 12.23
N MET A 34 11.78 5.45 11.01
CA MET A 34 12.92 6.35 10.77
C MET A 34 12.76 7.69 11.49
N GLN A 35 11.55 8.27 11.47
CA GLN A 35 11.26 9.53 12.14
C GLN A 35 11.41 9.40 13.65
N ILE A 36 10.95 8.30 14.24
CA ILE A 36 11.12 8.02 15.67
C ILE A 36 12.61 7.86 16.00
N ALA A 37 13.36 7.07 15.24
CA ALA A 37 14.81 6.93 15.42
C ALA A 37 15.51 8.27 15.43
N HIS A 38 15.19 9.11 14.46
CA HIS A 38 15.86 10.41 14.29
C HIS A 38 15.40 11.45 15.30
N LYS A 39 14.11 11.71 15.41
CA LYS A 39 13.56 12.80 16.24
C LYS A 39 13.55 12.44 17.71
N VAL A 40 13.04 11.27 18.07
CA VAL A 40 12.88 10.86 19.47
C VAL A 40 14.18 10.35 20.06
N PHE A 41 14.88 9.45 19.38
CA PHE A 41 16.14 8.86 19.87
C PHE A 41 17.39 9.64 19.47
N GLY A 42 17.31 10.58 18.53
CA GLY A 42 18.45 11.41 18.10
C GLY A 42 19.48 10.68 17.26
N LEU A 43 19.14 9.55 16.68
CA LEU A 43 19.99 8.88 15.72
C LEU A 43 20.12 9.75 14.45
N THR A 44 21.25 9.62 13.76
CA THR A 44 21.42 10.27 12.47
C THR A 44 20.45 9.71 11.44
N LEU A 45 20.17 10.46 10.36
CA LEU A 45 19.34 9.96 9.26
C LEU A 45 19.95 8.72 8.59
N GLU A 46 21.28 8.62 8.56
CA GLU A 46 22.00 7.46 8.04
C GLU A 46 21.75 6.21 8.90
N GLU A 47 21.84 6.35 10.22
CA GLU A 47 21.54 5.26 11.16
C GLU A 47 20.07 4.84 11.09
N ALA A 48 19.15 5.79 10.99
CA ALA A 48 17.72 5.53 10.80
C ALA A 48 17.46 4.76 9.49
N GLU A 49 18.15 5.11 8.40
CA GLU A 49 18.06 4.41 7.12
C GLU A 49 18.64 2.99 7.20
N VAL A 50 19.74 2.79 7.95
CA VAL A 50 20.28 1.45 8.20
C VAL A 50 19.25 0.59 8.93
N LEU A 51 18.60 1.11 9.99
CA LEU A 51 17.53 0.42 10.70
C LEU A 51 16.36 0.07 9.76
N ARG A 52 15.93 1.01 8.93
CA ARG A 52 14.88 0.77 7.94
C ARG A 52 15.23 -0.37 6.98
N ARG A 53 16.47 -0.42 6.49
CA ARG A 53 16.94 -1.48 5.60
C ARG A 53 16.96 -2.85 6.27
N ILE A 54 17.40 -2.92 7.53
CA ILE A 54 17.42 -4.15 8.31
C ILE A 54 15.99 -4.68 8.48
N VAL A 55 15.06 -3.80 8.87
CA VAL A 55 13.65 -4.11 9.02
C VAL A 55 13.04 -4.53 7.67
N GLY A 56 13.21 -3.73 6.62
CA GLY A 56 12.62 -3.97 5.30
C GLY A 56 13.15 -5.22 4.59
N LYS A 57 14.42 -5.59 4.83
CA LYS A 57 15.05 -6.80 4.26
C LYS A 57 14.94 -8.03 5.17
N LYS A 58 14.23 -7.91 6.29
CA LYS A 58 14.04 -8.98 7.29
C LYS A 58 15.36 -9.58 7.80
N LYS A 59 16.38 -8.74 7.95
CA LYS A 59 17.70 -9.16 8.47
C LYS A 59 17.67 -9.22 10.00
N VAL A 60 16.93 -10.16 10.54
CA VAL A 60 16.67 -10.32 11.98
C VAL A 60 17.98 -10.51 12.75
N ASP A 61 19.00 -11.12 12.15
CA ASP A 61 20.30 -11.37 12.77
C ASP A 61 21.10 -10.10 13.05
N GLU A 62 20.83 -9.01 12.33
CA GLU A 62 21.49 -7.71 12.54
C GLU A 62 20.81 -6.87 13.63
N MET A 63 19.55 -7.18 13.96
CA MET A 63 18.73 -6.45 14.92
C MET A 63 19.34 -6.36 16.35
N PRO A 64 19.88 -7.45 16.95
CA PRO A 64 20.39 -7.41 18.32
C PRO A 64 21.48 -6.37 18.54
N LYS A 65 22.32 -6.10 17.53
CA LYS A 65 23.39 -5.11 17.60
C LYS A 65 22.87 -3.67 17.79
N TRP A 66 21.64 -3.41 17.38
CA TRP A 66 21.01 -2.09 17.47
C TRP A 66 20.24 -1.88 18.77
N LYS A 67 19.98 -2.97 19.52
CA LYS A 67 19.26 -2.86 20.78
C LYS A 67 19.99 -1.94 21.76
N ASP A 68 21.26 -2.22 22.00
CA ASP A 68 22.08 -1.43 22.92
C ASP A 68 22.18 0.03 22.47
N THR A 69 22.37 0.27 21.16
CA THR A 69 22.39 1.63 20.58
C THR A 69 21.11 2.40 20.88
N ILE A 70 19.93 1.76 20.74
CA ILE A 70 18.64 2.40 21.01
C ILE A 70 18.47 2.72 22.49
N TYR A 71 18.83 1.78 23.38
CA TYR A 71 18.72 2.00 24.83
C TYR A 71 19.73 3.04 25.34
N ASP A 72 20.93 3.09 24.80
CA ASP A 72 21.92 4.12 25.14
C ASP A 72 21.49 5.50 24.63
N ALA A 73 20.90 5.57 23.41
CA ALA A 73 20.30 6.77 22.88
C ALA A 73 19.12 7.25 23.77
N ALA A 74 18.27 6.35 24.24
CA ALA A 74 17.20 6.67 25.16
C ALA A 74 17.73 7.28 26.47
N LYS A 75 18.75 6.67 27.09
CA LYS A 75 19.37 7.17 28.30
C LYS A 75 19.99 8.56 28.11
N SER A 76 20.69 8.78 27.00
CA SER A 76 21.32 10.07 26.69
C SER A 76 20.32 11.21 26.53
N ARG A 77 19.08 10.90 26.17
CA ARG A 77 17.96 11.85 25.98
C ARG A 77 16.96 11.89 27.13
N ASN A 78 17.27 11.21 28.23
CA ASN A 78 16.39 11.09 29.39
C ASN A 78 14.97 10.55 29.05
N LEU A 79 14.90 9.65 28.07
CA LEU A 79 13.66 8.94 27.74
C LEU A 79 13.43 7.81 28.73
N SER A 80 12.17 7.48 28.99
CA SER A 80 11.83 6.33 29.83
C SER A 80 12.19 5.01 29.12
N GLU A 81 12.48 3.98 29.92
CA GLU A 81 12.73 2.63 29.40
C GLU A 81 11.53 2.09 28.63
N GLU A 82 10.31 2.48 29.03
CA GLU A 82 9.06 2.12 28.35
C GLU A 82 9.01 2.62 26.90
N ILE A 83 9.56 3.82 26.62
CA ILE A 83 9.66 4.35 25.25
C ILE A 83 10.66 3.54 24.44
N ALA A 84 11.81 3.18 25.03
CA ALA A 84 12.79 2.34 24.37
C ALA A 84 12.25 0.94 24.06
N ASP A 85 11.54 0.33 25.01
CA ASP A 85 10.87 -0.96 24.84
C ASP A 85 9.78 -0.91 23.76
N PHE A 86 8.96 0.13 23.78
CA PHE A 86 7.94 0.35 22.75
C PHE A 86 8.57 0.42 21.37
N TYR A 87 9.62 1.23 21.20
CA TYR A 87 10.26 1.39 19.92
C TYR A 87 10.96 0.11 19.46
N TRP A 88 11.69 -0.57 20.37
CA TRP A 88 12.35 -1.84 20.08
C TRP A 88 11.35 -2.93 19.65
N ASN A 89 10.27 -3.09 20.39
CA ASN A 89 9.23 -4.07 20.07
C ASN A 89 8.53 -3.76 18.73
N SER A 90 8.37 -2.46 18.43
CA SER A 90 7.83 -2.03 17.15
C SER A 90 8.78 -2.33 15.99
N LEU A 91 10.10 -2.16 16.16
CA LEU A 91 11.10 -2.55 15.16
C LEU A 91 11.08 -4.06 14.90
N VAL A 92 11.00 -4.88 15.96
CA VAL A 92 10.90 -6.33 15.84
C VAL A 92 9.62 -6.73 15.10
N ALA A 93 8.48 -6.15 15.47
CA ALA A 93 7.22 -6.41 14.80
C ALA A 93 7.25 -5.98 13.31
N ALA A 94 7.81 -4.81 13.02
CA ALA A 94 7.93 -4.28 11.67
C ALA A 94 8.89 -5.08 10.78
N SER A 95 9.85 -5.82 11.36
CA SER A 95 10.73 -6.73 10.60
C SER A 95 9.97 -7.87 9.92
N HIS A 96 8.80 -8.21 10.42
CA HIS A 96 7.91 -9.20 9.81
C HIS A 96 6.98 -8.58 8.77
N TYR A 97 6.54 -7.33 9.01
CA TYR A 97 5.60 -6.66 8.13
C TYR A 97 5.63 -5.13 8.33
N SER A 98 6.18 -4.41 7.35
CA SER A 98 6.14 -2.95 7.32
C SER A 98 6.03 -2.44 5.89
N PHE A 99 5.23 -1.40 5.70
CA PHE A 99 5.01 -0.80 4.40
C PHE A 99 5.87 0.44 4.17
N ASN A 100 6.21 0.65 2.90
CA ASN A 100 6.72 1.94 2.44
C ASN A 100 5.54 2.89 2.19
N LYS A 101 5.57 4.08 2.78
CA LYS A 101 4.48 5.06 2.69
C LYS A 101 4.31 5.60 1.26
N SER A 102 5.42 5.85 0.56
CA SER A 102 5.36 6.37 -0.82
C SER A 102 4.75 5.35 -1.78
N HIS A 103 5.02 4.06 -1.59
CA HIS A 103 4.37 3.00 -2.35
C HIS A 103 2.85 2.98 -2.10
N SER A 104 2.43 3.00 -0.83
CA SER A 104 0.99 3.05 -0.47
C SER A 104 0.30 4.27 -1.05
N PHE A 105 0.95 5.44 -1.03
CA PHE A 105 0.42 6.66 -1.60
C PHE A 105 0.26 6.57 -3.13
N ALA A 106 1.28 6.06 -3.83
CA ALA A 106 1.22 5.89 -5.28
C ALA A 106 0.08 4.96 -5.72
N TYR A 107 -0.10 3.84 -5.01
CA TYR A 107 -1.22 2.93 -5.30
C TYR A 107 -2.58 3.54 -4.96
N ALA A 108 -2.69 4.27 -3.86
CA ALA A 108 -3.93 4.96 -3.51
C ALA A 108 -4.31 6.05 -4.54
N ASP A 109 -3.34 6.81 -5.04
CA ASP A 109 -3.55 7.81 -6.10
C ASP A 109 -4.01 7.14 -7.40
N LEU A 110 -3.35 6.05 -7.80
CA LEU A 110 -3.74 5.29 -8.98
C LEU A 110 -5.15 4.70 -8.81
N ALA A 111 -5.45 4.09 -7.67
CA ALA A 111 -6.78 3.55 -7.38
C ALA A 111 -7.87 4.62 -7.43
N ALA A 112 -7.61 5.81 -6.87
CA ALA A 112 -8.56 6.92 -6.93
C ALA A 112 -8.81 7.39 -8.36
N LYS A 113 -7.78 7.45 -9.21
CA LYS A 113 -7.89 7.80 -10.63
C LYS A 113 -8.68 6.76 -11.41
N THR A 114 -8.41 5.47 -11.20
CA THR A 114 -9.14 4.38 -11.88
C THR A 114 -10.61 4.36 -11.49
N VAL A 115 -10.95 4.54 -10.21
CA VAL A 115 -12.34 4.65 -9.75
C VAL A 115 -13.04 5.85 -10.38
N TYR A 116 -12.37 7.02 -10.43
CA TYR A 116 -12.91 8.21 -11.07
C TYR A 116 -13.19 7.98 -12.57
N LEU A 117 -12.24 7.41 -13.32
CA LEU A 117 -12.39 7.13 -14.74
C LEU A 117 -13.52 6.13 -14.99
N LYS A 118 -13.56 5.05 -14.22
CA LYS A 118 -14.62 4.04 -14.31
C LYS A 118 -16.02 4.61 -14.08
N HIS A 119 -16.15 5.51 -13.09
CA HIS A 119 -17.42 6.16 -12.80
C HIS A 119 -17.83 7.15 -13.89
N LYS A 120 -16.90 7.94 -14.41
CA LYS A 120 -17.20 9.05 -15.33
C LYS A 120 -17.24 8.61 -16.79
N TYR A 121 -16.42 7.64 -17.17
CA TYR A 121 -16.24 7.15 -18.53
C TYR A 121 -16.25 5.61 -18.57
N PRO A 122 -17.36 4.97 -18.15
CA PRO A 122 -17.38 3.51 -17.97
C PRO A 122 -17.11 2.75 -19.27
N GLN A 123 -17.64 3.22 -20.42
CA GLN A 123 -17.46 2.54 -21.71
C GLN A 123 -15.99 2.51 -22.11
N GLU A 124 -15.33 3.65 -22.10
CA GLU A 124 -13.93 3.80 -22.47
C GLU A 124 -13.03 3.09 -21.46
N PHE A 125 -13.39 3.12 -20.18
CA PHE A 125 -12.66 2.43 -19.13
C PHE A 125 -12.67 0.91 -19.31
N PHE A 126 -13.82 0.31 -19.54
CA PHE A 126 -13.94 -1.13 -19.75
C PHE A 126 -13.36 -1.55 -21.10
N LEU A 127 -13.52 -0.75 -22.15
CA LEU A 127 -12.87 -0.99 -23.43
C LEU A 127 -11.35 -1.04 -23.29
N ALA A 128 -10.76 -0.06 -22.59
CA ALA A 128 -9.31 -0.03 -22.36
C ALA A 128 -8.81 -1.24 -21.56
N ILE A 129 -9.58 -1.74 -20.57
CA ILE A 129 -9.24 -2.98 -19.85
C ILE A 129 -9.23 -4.17 -20.81
N LEU A 130 -10.22 -4.28 -21.67
CA LEU A 130 -10.34 -5.38 -22.64
C LEU A 130 -9.23 -5.34 -23.69
N GLU A 131 -8.86 -4.16 -24.19
CA GLU A 131 -7.71 -3.98 -25.09
C GLU A 131 -6.38 -4.36 -24.45
N CYS A 132 -6.24 -4.10 -23.13
CA CYS A 132 -5.03 -4.47 -22.39
C CYS A 132 -5.03 -5.93 -21.92
N ALA A 133 -6.15 -6.65 -22.00
CA ALA A 133 -6.27 -8.01 -21.49
C ALA A 133 -5.32 -9.00 -22.16
N GLU A 134 -4.94 -8.78 -23.41
CA GLU A 134 -3.95 -9.62 -24.13
C GLU A 134 -2.58 -9.67 -23.45
N PHE A 135 -2.23 -8.64 -22.66
CA PHE A 135 -0.97 -8.55 -21.91
C PHE A 135 -1.06 -9.14 -20.51
N ASP A 136 -2.25 -9.57 -20.09
CA ASP A 136 -2.46 -10.19 -18.78
C ASP A 136 -1.99 -11.64 -18.75
N PRO A 137 -1.50 -12.15 -17.61
CA PRO A 137 -1.21 -13.57 -17.45
C PRO A 137 -2.45 -14.48 -17.64
N GLU A 138 -3.65 -13.97 -17.35
CA GLU A 138 -4.94 -14.68 -17.45
C GLU A 138 -6.00 -13.85 -18.18
N PRO A 139 -5.87 -13.66 -19.51
CA PRO A 139 -6.73 -12.77 -20.31
C PRO A 139 -8.22 -13.11 -20.19
N LEU A 140 -8.56 -14.39 -20.20
CA LEU A 140 -9.94 -14.85 -20.13
C LEU A 140 -10.61 -14.51 -18.79
N GLN A 141 -9.86 -14.51 -17.71
CA GLN A 141 -10.37 -14.12 -16.40
C GLN A 141 -10.69 -12.61 -16.36
N THR A 142 -9.82 -11.79 -16.92
CA THR A 142 -10.04 -10.34 -17.06
C THR A 142 -11.29 -10.05 -17.90
N ILE A 143 -11.44 -10.70 -19.06
CA ILE A 143 -12.61 -10.54 -19.93
C ILE A 143 -13.89 -11.00 -19.22
N SER A 144 -13.85 -12.14 -18.51
CA SER A 144 -15.01 -12.63 -17.73
C SER A 144 -15.39 -11.65 -16.63
N GLY A 145 -14.41 -11.11 -15.89
CA GLY A 145 -14.63 -10.11 -14.83
C GLY A 145 -15.30 -8.84 -15.37
N VAL A 146 -14.84 -8.34 -16.52
CA VAL A 146 -15.50 -7.20 -17.20
C VAL A 146 -16.93 -7.56 -17.58
N ASN A 147 -17.15 -8.71 -18.20
CA ASN A 147 -18.50 -9.14 -18.61
C ASN A 147 -19.48 -9.25 -17.42
N GLU A 148 -19.02 -9.70 -16.27
CA GLU A 148 -19.82 -9.79 -15.04
C GLU A 148 -20.16 -8.41 -14.46
N GLU A 149 -19.31 -7.41 -14.66
CA GLU A 149 -19.46 -6.08 -14.08
C GLU A 149 -20.24 -5.10 -14.98
N LEU A 150 -20.20 -5.26 -16.29
CA LEU A 150 -20.88 -4.37 -17.25
C LEU A 150 -22.36 -4.12 -16.94
N PRO A 151 -23.18 -5.10 -16.47
CA PRO A 151 -24.58 -4.88 -16.13
C PRO A 151 -24.81 -3.84 -15.04
N ASP A 152 -23.90 -3.69 -14.08
CA ASP A 152 -23.98 -2.70 -13.01
C ASP A 152 -23.90 -1.25 -13.54
N PHE A 153 -23.36 -1.09 -14.76
CA PHE A 153 -23.29 0.18 -15.49
C PHE A 153 -24.33 0.29 -16.61
N GLY A 154 -25.30 -0.63 -16.67
CA GLY A 154 -26.33 -0.67 -17.71
C GLY A 154 -25.79 -1.04 -19.09
N MET A 155 -24.66 -1.75 -19.15
CA MET A 155 -23.99 -2.18 -20.37
C MET A 155 -24.00 -3.71 -20.49
N GLN A 156 -23.71 -4.21 -21.70
CA GLN A 156 -23.58 -5.63 -21.98
C GLN A 156 -22.41 -5.90 -22.92
N MET A 157 -21.85 -7.10 -22.81
CA MET A 157 -20.92 -7.63 -23.80
C MET A 157 -21.70 -8.25 -24.93
N LEU A 158 -21.60 -7.68 -26.12
CA LEU A 158 -22.28 -8.20 -27.32
C LEU A 158 -21.42 -9.30 -27.97
N PRO A 159 -22.07 -10.41 -28.42
CA PRO A 159 -21.33 -11.51 -29.03
C PRO A 159 -20.66 -11.10 -30.34
N PRO A 160 -19.59 -11.81 -30.75
CA PRO A 160 -18.92 -11.56 -32.03
C PRO A 160 -19.88 -11.71 -33.19
N CYS A 161 -19.75 -10.84 -34.20
CA CYS A 161 -20.61 -10.85 -35.40
C CYS A 161 -19.78 -10.47 -36.63
N LEU A 162 -19.76 -11.32 -37.64
CA LEU A 162 -18.99 -11.12 -38.88
C LEU A 162 -19.28 -9.80 -39.63
N TYR A 163 -20.48 -9.23 -39.44
CA TYR A 163 -20.89 -8.00 -40.11
C TYR A 163 -20.73 -6.74 -39.27
N LYS A 164 -20.51 -6.89 -37.94
CA LYS A 164 -20.52 -5.78 -37.00
C LYS A 164 -19.24 -5.68 -36.15
N SER A 165 -18.57 -6.81 -35.89
CA SER A 165 -17.35 -6.82 -35.12
C SER A 165 -16.18 -6.32 -35.95
N ASP A 166 -15.38 -5.48 -35.35
CA ASP A 166 -14.06 -5.14 -35.87
C ASP A 166 -13.03 -6.20 -35.43
N PHE A 167 -11.77 -6.00 -35.72
CA PHE A 167 -10.70 -6.87 -35.27
C PHE A 167 -10.61 -6.91 -33.74
N ASP A 168 -10.61 -5.75 -33.11
CA ASP A 168 -10.55 -5.58 -31.64
C ASP A 168 -11.94 -5.30 -31.05
N PHE A 169 -12.03 -5.23 -29.69
CA PHE A 169 -13.23 -4.81 -29.01
C PHE A 169 -13.64 -3.40 -29.43
N THR A 170 -14.94 -3.15 -29.54
CA THR A 170 -15.47 -1.84 -29.96
C THR A 170 -16.70 -1.45 -29.15
N ILE A 171 -16.93 -0.13 -29.01
CA ILE A 171 -18.14 0.41 -28.42
C ILE A 171 -19.26 0.38 -29.49
N GLU A 172 -20.38 -0.25 -29.17
CA GLU A 172 -21.61 -0.23 -29.99
C GLU A 172 -22.78 0.30 -29.15
N GLY A 173 -23.16 1.55 -29.36
CA GLY A 173 -24.17 2.23 -28.54
C GLY A 173 -23.74 2.35 -27.08
N ASN A 174 -24.51 1.74 -26.18
CA ASN A 174 -24.15 1.69 -24.75
C ASN A 174 -23.47 0.35 -24.37
N ASN A 175 -22.99 -0.43 -25.31
CA ASN A 175 -22.44 -1.77 -25.08
C ASN A 175 -21.05 -1.90 -25.66
N ILE A 176 -20.37 -2.99 -25.32
CA ILE A 176 -19.06 -3.36 -25.89
C ILE A 176 -19.26 -4.62 -26.72
N ARG A 177 -18.78 -4.61 -27.95
CA ARG A 177 -18.80 -5.77 -28.82
C ARG A 177 -17.48 -6.49 -28.83
N TYR A 178 -17.52 -7.83 -28.80
CA TYR A 178 -16.36 -8.69 -29.01
C TYR A 178 -15.69 -8.42 -30.35
N GLY A 179 -14.37 -8.29 -30.33
CA GLY A 179 -13.53 -8.30 -31.53
C GLY A 179 -13.41 -9.70 -32.13
N LEU A 180 -13.07 -9.79 -33.42
CA LEU A 180 -12.86 -11.07 -34.08
C LEU A 180 -11.54 -11.75 -33.68
N ASN A 181 -10.55 -11.01 -33.17
CA ASN A 181 -9.29 -11.57 -32.67
C ASN A 181 -9.41 -12.23 -31.28
N SER A 182 -10.55 -12.05 -30.61
CA SER A 182 -10.79 -12.58 -29.26
C SER A 182 -11.52 -13.94 -29.24
N ILE A 183 -11.66 -14.59 -30.44
CA ILE A 183 -12.39 -15.86 -30.63
C ILE A 183 -11.39 -17.03 -30.68
#